data_3335fcf1c6a7f88394b71dd841645af2
#
_entry.id   3335fcf1c6a7f88394b71dd841645af2
#
_cell.length_a   1.000
_cell.length_b   1.000
_cell.length_c   1.000
_cell.angle_alpha   90.00
_cell.angle_beta   90.00
_cell.angle_gamma   90.00
#
_symmetry.space_group_name_H-M   'P 1'
#
loop_
_entity.id
_entity.type
_entity.pdbx_description
1 polymer ?
#
loop_
_entity_poly.entity_id
_entity_poly.type
_entity_poly.pdbx_seq_one_letter_code
_entity_poly.pdbx_strand_id
1 'polypeptide(L)'
;MPNESNKMCNTGISNWQIREVCHSEWDNYWLDCPGHNLLQSWKYGSAKEQSGGWTPKRLVIFNENNMPIALVQVLTKFLPILGGIARINRGPLLLSHELDDNLQLKIDILKLLMIEARFRRWWVVQIAPEICDSESARLSLKDLGFRQQRDPAWASSVIDLSLSSDDLYGKLNRRWKRALLKASKLGVIVRSSELTDARLVNVLKSYSTLQKRNKFIGIDNKLIKELSKWKSPNWSFNLFVAELVYEGELKEEVGYRVTVRSGHTVLDFMVSTNEKGRQVEANSALYWHSIIQAKESGCRWFDVGGLSEATSKGIAEFKKGLNGTPYQLVGEWRKWV
;
A
#
# COMPACT_ATOMS: atom_id res chain seq x y z
N MET A 1 -48.85 -4.74 33.62
CA MET A 1 -48.02 -5.04 32.45
C MET A 1 -47.17 -3.85 32.15
N PRO A 2 -45.89 -3.83 32.45
CA PRO A 2 -45.04 -2.71 32.07
C PRO A 2 -44.39 -3.01 30.69
N ASN A 3 -44.37 -1.96 29.92
CA ASN A 3 -43.89 -1.75 28.59
C ASN A 3 -42.40 -2.15 28.45
N GLU A 4 -42.12 -3.15 27.64
CA GLU A 4 -40.78 -3.39 27.06
C GLU A 4 -40.60 -2.48 25.85
N SER A 5 -40.03 -1.31 26.10
CA SER A 5 -39.67 -0.39 25.03
C SER A 5 -38.24 0.11 25.21
N ASN A 6 -37.45 -0.11 24.18
CA ASN A 6 -36.17 0.55 23.88
C ASN A 6 -34.98 0.28 24.82
N LYS A 7 -34.39 -0.89 24.72
CA LYS A 7 -32.94 -0.98 24.84
C LYS A 7 -32.30 -0.30 23.61
N MET A 8 -32.12 1.01 23.65
CA MET A 8 -31.11 1.67 22.84
C MET A 8 -29.79 0.99 23.16
N CYS A 9 -29.23 0.26 22.20
CA CYS A 9 -27.84 -0.17 22.22
C CYS A 9 -26.98 1.09 22.35
N ASN A 10 -26.53 1.37 23.55
CA ASN A 10 -25.57 2.45 23.81
C ASN A 10 -24.24 2.02 23.19
N THR A 11 -24.06 2.33 21.90
CA THR A 11 -22.82 2.03 21.17
C THR A 11 -21.77 2.96 21.74
N GLY A 12 -20.71 2.40 22.36
CA GLY A 12 -19.64 3.13 23.06
C GLY A 12 -18.86 4.16 22.23
N ILE A 13 -19.31 4.48 21.00
CA ILE A 13 -18.73 5.49 20.10
C ILE A 13 -19.37 6.87 20.23
N SER A 14 -20.39 7.05 21.08
CA SER A 14 -21.12 8.33 21.20
C SER A 14 -20.23 9.49 21.68
N ASN A 15 -19.15 9.21 22.39
CA ASN A 15 -18.21 10.19 22.93
C ASN A 15 -16.87 10.26 22.16
N TRP A 16 -16.75 9.52 21.05
CA TRP A 16 -15.55 9.60 20.22
C TRP A 16 -15.54 10.87 19.37
N GLN A 17 -14.34 11.37 19.09
CA GLN A 17 -14.14 12.60 18.33
C GLN A 17 -13.33 12.35 17.07
N ILE A 18 -13.68 13.06 16.00
CA ILE A 18 -12.88 13.14 14.77
C ILE A 18 -12.26 14.54 14.70
N ARG A 19 -10.96 14.60 14.53
CA ARG A 19 -10.25 15.87 14.30
C ARG A 19 -9.51 15.81 12.98
N GLU A 20 -9.65 16.85 12.16
CA GLU A 20 -8.82 17.05 10.97
C GLU A 20 -7.50 17.71 11.44
N VAL A 21 -6.37 17.15 11.04
CA VAL A 21 -5.06 17.51 11.56
C VAL A 21 -4.15 18.07 10.46
N CYS A 22 -3.17 18.88 10.86
CA CYS A 22 -2.15 19.41 9.98
C CYS A 22 -1.02 18.38 9.74
N HIS A 23 -0.04 18.73 8.87
CA HIS A 23 1.02 17.80 8.47
C HIS A 23 1.90 17.36 9.63
N SER A 24 2.30 18.29 10.50
CA SER A 24 3.16 17.97 11.65
C SER A 24 2.47 17.07 12.66
N GLU A 25 1.18 17.31 12.93
CA GLU A 25 0.39 16.44 13.81
C GLU A 25 0.20 15.04 13.21
N TRP A 26 -0.11 14.96 11.90
CA TRP A 26 -0.21 13.68 11.20
C TRP A 26 1.08 12.88 11.28
N ASP A 27 2.22 13.51 11.02
CA ASP A 27 3.52 12.84 11.04
C ASP A 27 3.88 12.30 12.43
N ASN A 28 3.48 12.98 13.52
CA ASN A 28 3.65 12.48 14.88
C ASN A 28 2.87 11.18 15.10
N TYR A 29 1.58 11.16 14.77
CA TYR A 29 0.76 9.94 14.89
C TYR A 29 1.19 8.85 13.89
N TRP A 30 1.69 9.25 12.72
CA TRP A 30 2.18 8.31 11.71
C TRP A 30 3.37 7.50 12.21
N LEU A 31 4.25 8.08 13.00
CA LEU A 31 5.42 7.38 13.57
C LEU A 31 5.02 6.25 14.50
N ASP A 32 3.93 6.41 15.25
CA ASP A 32 3.42 5.42 16.20
C ASP A 32 2.56 4.35 15.54
N CYS A 33 2.19 4.51 14.26
CA CYS A 33 1.33 3.59 13.55
C CYS A 33 2.06 2.27 13.22
N PRO A 34 1.58 1.11 13.67
CA PRO A 34 2.22 -0.17 13.38
C PRO A 34 2.05 -0.63 11.93
N GLY A 35 0.92 -0.32 11.31
CA GLY A 35 0.49 -0.80 10.02
C GLY A 35 0.60 0.25 8.92
N HIS A 36 1.82 0.72 8.60
CA HIS A 36 2.00 1.70 7.54
C HIS A 36 1.66 1.15 6.15
N ASN A 37 0.87 1.89 5.38
CA ASN A 37 0.71 1.61 3.96
C ASN A 37 0.74 2.90 3.12
N LEU A 38 1.15 2.75 1.85
CA LEU A 38 1.28 3.86 0.91
C LEU A 38 0.01 4.71 0.80
N LEU A 39 -1.18 4.08 0.74
CA LEU A 39 -2.43 4.74 0.39
C LEU A 39 -3.00 5.61 1.52
N GLN A 40 -2.54 5.42 2.76
CA GLN A 40 -2.88 6.24 3.91
C GLN A 40 -1.80 7.29 4.23
N SER A 41 -0.65 7.28 3.55
CA SER A 41 0.41 8.27 3.79
C SER A 41 -0.02 9.68 3.39
N TRP A 42 0.49 10.70 4.10
CA TRP A 42 0.30 12.11 3.75
C TRP A 42 0.69 12.37 2.29
N LYS A 43 1.84 11.82 1.88
CA LYS A 43 2.45 12.02 0.57
C LYS A 43 1.57 11.48 -0.56
N TYR A 44 0.88 10.34 -0.33
CA TYR A 44 -0.07 9.80 -1.30
C TYR A 44 -1.28 10.73 -1.50
N GLY A 45 -1.86 11.24 -0.41
CA GLY A 45 -2.97 12.19 -0.51
C GLY A 45 -2.57 13.46 -1.27
N SER A 46 -1.41 14.03 -0.95
CA SER A 46 -0.90 15.21 -1.66
C SER A 46 -0.62 14.92 -3.14
N ALA A 47 -0.07 13.75 -3.46
CA ALA A 47 0.13 13.34 -4.84
C ALA A 47 -1.20 13.13 -5.59
N LYS A 48 -2.23 12.61 -4.94
CA LYS A 48 -3.59 12.47 -5.51
C LYS A 48 -4.27 13.82 -5.74
N GLU A 49 -4.00 14.80 -4.89
CA GLU A 49 -4.46 16.17 -5.06
C GLU A 49 -3.87 16.79 -6.32
N GLN A 50 -2.55 16.71 -6.49
CA GLN A 50 -1.83 17.29 -7.63
C GLN A 50 -2.08 16.53 -8.95
N SER A 51 -2.20 15.22 -8.91
CA SER A 51 -2.34 14.39 -10.11
C SER A 51 -3.78 14.17 -10.58
N GLY A 52 -4.74 14.21 -9.66
CA GLY A 52 -6.11 13.77 -9.95
C GLY A 52 -7.21 14.65 -9.38
N GLY A 53 -6.88 15.82 -8.80
CA GLY A 53 -7.85 16.77 -8.26
C GLY A 53 -8.71 16.19 -7.13
N TRP A 54 -8.13 15.33 -6.30
CA TRP A 54 -8.73 14.89 -5.06
C TRP A 54 -8.34 15.83 -3.92
N THR A 55 -9.28 16.13 -3.03
CA THR A 55 -8.96 16.88 -1.80
C THR A 55 -8.81 15.90 -0.64
N PRO A 56 -7.59 15.70 -0.11
CA PRO A 56 -7.39 14.79 1.01
C PRO A 56 -7.84 15.43 2.33
N LYS A 57 -8.60 14.67 3.11
CA LYS A 57 -8.97 14.96 4.50
C LYS A 57 -8.23 13.99 5.41
N ARG A 58 -7.46 14.51 6.33
CA ARG A 58 -6.59 13.75 7.22
C ARG A 58 -7.15 13.81 8.63
N LEU A 59 -7.70 12.69 9.06
CA LEU A 59 -8.52 12.59 10.26
C LEU A 59 -7.83 11.72 11.29
N VAL A 60 -7.82 12.16 12.53
CA VAL A 60 -7.45 11.37 13.70
C VAL A 60 -8.71 11.12 14.52
N ILE A 61 -8.90 9.87 14.89
CA ILE A 61 -10.01 9.43 15.73
C ILE A 61 -9.50 9.31 17.17
N PHE A 62 -10.26 9.92 18.09
CA PHE A 62 -10.01 9.89 19.52
C PHE A 62 -11.15 9.16 20.23
N ASN A 63 -10.80 8.32 21.19
CA ASN A 63 -11.79 7.65 22.03
C ASN A 63 -12.37 8.60 23.11
N GLU A 64 -13.25 8.09 23.96
CA GLU A 64 -13.90 8.81 25.06
C GLU A 64 -12.92 9.42 26.09
N ASN A 65 -11.72 8.84 26.21
CA ASN A 65 -10.65 9.32 27.07
C ASN A 65 -9.72 10.33 26.37
N ASN A 66 -10.12 10.83 25.18
CA ASN A 66 -9.32 11.71 24.33
C ASN A 66 -7.96 11.11 23.92
N MET A 67 -7.86 9.79 23.86
CA MET A 67 -6.68 9.09 23.37
C MET A 67 -6.79 8.86 21.85
N PRO A 68 -5.77 9.17 21.07
CA PRO A 68 -5.78 8.90 19.63
C PRO A 68 -5.72 7.38 19.39
N ILE A 69 -6.67 6.86 18.59
CA ILE A 69 -6.81 5.42 18.35
C ILE A 69 -6.63 5.04 16.88
N ALA A 70 -6.86 5.97 15.94
CA ALA A 70 -6.71 5.66 14.54
C ALA A 70 -6.41 6.89 13.66
N LEU A 71 -5.75 6.63 12.52
CA LEU A 71 -5.57 7.56 11.40
C LEU A 71 -6.45 7.16 10.23
N VAL A 72 -7.06 8.16 9.58
CA VAL A 72 -7.83 7.92 8.33
C VAL A 72 -7.59 9.06 7.34
N GLN A 73 -6.99 8.75 6.21
CA GLN A 73 -6.96 9.64 5.05
C GLN A 73 -8.17 9.37 4.16
N VAL A 74 -9.01 10.37 3.97
CA VAL A 74 -10.18 10.35 3.09
C VAL A 74 -9.90 11.23 1.88
N LEU A 75 -9.93 10.67 0.70
CA LEU A 75 -9.85 11.43 -0.55
C LEU A 75 -11.26 11.86 -0.95
N THR A 76 -11.48 13.16 -1.14
CA THR A 76 -12.82 13.70 -1.46
C THR A 76 -12.83 14.41 -2.81
N LYS A 77 -13.95 14.30 -3.50
CA LYS A 77 -14.31 15.13 -4.66
C LYS A 77 -15.72 15.66 -4.49
N PHE A 78 -15.90 16.96 -4.70
CA PHE A 78 -17.21 17.57 -4.72
C PHE A 78 -17.66 17.84 -6.14
N LEU A 79 -18.87 17.40 -6.45
CA LEU A 79 -19.57 17.71 -7.70
C LEU A 79 -20.62 18.76 -7.39
N PRO A 80 -20.67 19.89 -8.12
CA PRO A 80 -21.70 20.89 -7.94
C PRO A 80 -23.09 20.24 -7.95
N ILE A 81 -23.95 20.58 -6.99
CA ILE A 81 -25.33 20.10 -6.84
C ILE A 81 -25.43 18.62 -6.39
N LEU A 82 -24.51 17.74 -6.80
CA LEU A 82 -24.57 16.29 -6.56
C LEU A 82 -23.87 15.82 -5.28
N GLY A 83 -23.31 16.76 -4.47
CA GLY A 83 -22.60 16.45 -3.24
C GLY A 83 -21.21 15.86 -3.44
N GLY A 84 -20.65 15.30 -2.36
CA GLY A 84 -19.29 14.80 -2.35
C GLY A 84 -19.19 13.28 -2.55
N ILE A 85 -18.09 12.86 -3.18
CA ILE A 85 -17.64 11.47 -3.16
C ILE A 85 -16.44 11.39 -2.20
N ALA A 86 -16.48 10.47 -1.25
CA ALA A 86 -15.39 10.17 -0.35
C ALA A 86 -14.82 8.78 -0.63
N ARG A 87 -13.50 8.66 -0.67
CA ARG A 87 -12.80 7.39 -0.86
C ARG A 87 -11.78 7.14 0.25
N ILE A 88 -11.90 6.01 0.93
CA ILE A 88 -10.98 5.55 1.97
C ILE A 88 -10.26 4.31 1.45
N ASN A 89 -8.98 4.44 1.14
CA ASN A 89 -8.15 3.34 0.64
C ASN A 89 -7.24 2.82 1.74
N ARG A 90 -7.35 1.55 2.10
CA ARG A 90 -6.51 0.88 3.09
C ARG A 90 -6.44 1.60 4.45
N GLY A 91 -7.58 2.11 4.90
CA GLY A 91 -7.81 2.71 6.22
C GLY A 91 -9.12 2.20 6.82
N PRO A 92 -9.35 2.40 8.12
CA PRO A 92 -8.51 3.11 9.10
C PRO A 92 -7.23 2.35 9.44
N LEU A 93 -6.18 3.07 9.87
CA LEU A 93 -4.98 2.52 10.48
C LEU A 93 -5.05 2.73 12.00
N LEU A 94 -4.94 1.66 12.76
CA LEU A 94 -4.95 1.74 14.21
C LEU A 94 -3.58 2.14 14.75
N LEU A 95 -3.56 2.89 15.86
CA LEU A 95 -2.33 3.46 16.45
C LEU A 95 -1.70 2.59 17.54
N SER A 96 -2.17 1.35 17.71
CA SER A 96 -1.61 0.40 18.68
C SER A 96 -1.43 -0.97 18.04
N HIS A 97 -0.28 -1.60 18.27
CA HIS A 97 -0.01 -2.97 17.86
C HIS A 97 -1.00 -3.98 18.45
N GLU A 98 -1.42 -3.76 19.70
CA GLU A 98 -2.36 -4.63 20.40
C GLU A 98 -3.76 -4.60 19.75
N LEU A 99 -4.07 -3.55 19.02
CA LEU A 99 -5.38 -3.32 18.42
C LEU A 99 -5.41 -3.58 16.91
N ASP A 100 -4.27 -3.81 16.25
CA ASP A 100 -4.16 -3.79 14.79
C ASP A 100 -5.10 -4.79 14.08
N ASP A 101 -5.35 -5.94 14.69
CA ASP A 101 -6.30 -6.96 14.19
C ASP A 101 -7.72 -6.82 14.76
N ASN A 102 -8.03 -5.76 15.51
CA ASN A 102 -9.34 -5.59 16.12
C ASN A 102 -10.40 -5.19 15.08
N LEU A 103 -11.10 -6.20 14.54
CA LEU A 103 -12.17 -5.98 13.55
C LEU A 103 -13.27 -5.07 14.10
N GLN A 104 -13.73 -5.31 15.34
CA GLN A 104 -14.83 -4.53 15.91
C GLN A 104 -14.48 -3.04 16.00
N LEU A 105 -13.26 -2.71 16.44
CA LEU A 105 -12.78 -1.34 16.52
C LEU A 105 -12.74 -0.67 15.13
N LYS A 106 -12.23 -1.39 14.11
CA LYS A 106 -12.23 -0.89 12.71
C LYS A 106 -13.65 -0.62 12.20
N ILE A 107 -14.61 -1.50 12.53
CA ILE A 107 -16.03 -1.34 12.17
C ILE A 107 -16.66 -0.14 12.90
N ASP A 108 -16.37 0.05 14.17
CA ASP A 108 -16.89 1.17 14.95
C ASP A 108 -16.33 2.52 14.44
N ILE A 109 -15.06 2.55 14.04
CA ILE A 109 -14.47 3.72 13.36
C ILE A 109 -15.18 3.98 12.02
N LEU A 110 -15.44 2.95 11.21
CA LEU A 110 -16.17 3.11 9.95
C LEU A 110 -17.60 3.62 10.20
N LYS A 111 -18.27 3.16 11.25
CA LYS A 111 -19.59 3.66 11.64
C LYS A 111 -19.56 5.15 12.02
N LEU A 112 -18.55 5.56 12.79
CA LEU A 112 -18.33 6.97 13.13
C LEU A 112 -18.08 7.82 11.88
N LEU A 113 -17.27 7.32 10.93
CA LEU A 113 -17.01 7.99 9.65
C LEU A 113 -18.28 8.12 8.80
N MET A 114 -19.26 7.20 8.91
CA MET A 114 -20.54 7.33 8.21
C MET A 114 -21.41 8.43 8.83
N ILE A 115 -21.34 8.66 10.13
CA ILE A 115 -21.99 9.82 10.79
C ILE A 115 -21.34 11.11 10.27
N GLU A 116 -20.01 11.18 10.26
CA GLU A 116 -19.26 12.33 9.76
C GLU A 116 -19.54 12.60 8.26
N ALA A 117 -19.72 11.56 7.46
CA ALA A 117 -20.02 11.66 6.03
C ALA A 117 -21.30 12.47 5.78
N ARG A 118 -22.32 12.32 6.63
CA ARG A 118 -23.57 13.10 6.53
C ARG A 118 -23.33 14.58 6.77
N PHE A 119 -22.59 14.95 7.80
CA PHE A 119 -22.25 16.35 8.10
C PHE A 119 -21.42 16.99 6.99
N ARG A 120 -20.48 16.23 6.42
CA ARG A 120 -19.60 16.70 5.32
C ARG A 120 -20.24 16.60 3.94
N ARG A 121 -21.49 16.12 3.82
CA ARG A 121 -22.20 15.91 2.56
C ARG A 121 -21.45 15.00 1.58
N TRP A 122 -20.82 13.94 2.10
CA TRP A 122 -20.26 12.86 1.30
C TRP A 122 -21.37 11.87 0.97
N TRP A 123 -22.06 12.10 -0.13
CA TRP A 123 -23.24 11.30 -0.50
C TRP A 123 -22.90 9.90 -0.97
N VAL A 124 -21.67 9.71 -1.47
CA VAL A 124 -21.14 8.41 -1.85
C VAL A 124 -19.85 8.18 -1.09
N VAL A 125 -19.82 7.10 -0.32
CA VAL A 125 -18.61 6.66 0.38
C VAL A 125 -18.14 5.34 -0.21
N GLN A 126 -16.93 5.34 -0.76
CA GLN A 126 -16.23 4.15 -1.25
C GLN A 126 -15.10 3.80 -0.30
N ILE A 127 -15.04 2.56 0.11
CA ILE A 127 -13.98 2.08 1.01
C ILE A 127 -13.32 0.83 0.43
N ALA A 128 -12.02 0.72 0.59
CA ALA A 128 -11.24 -0.51 0.50
C ALA A 128 -10.47 -0.62 1.82
N PRO A 129 -11.12 -1.09 2.90
CA PRO A 129 -10.57 -0.94 4.25
C PRO A 129 -9.38 -1.86 4.49
N GLU A 130 -8.50 -1.49 5.45
CA GLU A 130 -7.41 -2.33 5.94
C GLU A 130 -7.96 -3.40 6.89
N ILE A 131 -8.80 -4.27 6.36
CA ILE A 131 -9.47 -5.37 7.06
C ILE A 131 -9.21 -6.65 6.26
N CYS A 132 -8.65 -7.66 6.92
CA CYS A 132 -8.46 -8.98 6.33
C CYS A 132 -9.80 -9.61 5.94
N ASP A 133 -9.81 -10.32 4.82
CA ASP A 133 -11.02 -10.96 4.31
C ASP A 133 -11.47 -12.08 5.21
N SER A 134 -12.72 -11.98 5.68
CA SER A 134 -13.39 -12.99 6.47
C SER A 134 -14.91 -12.84 6.30
N GLU A 135 -15.65 -13.89 6.63
CA GLU A 135 -17.12 -13.83 6.60
C GLU A 135 -17.65 -12.79 7.58
N SER A 136 -17.10 -12.73 8.80
CA SER A 136 -17.46 -11.73 9.82
C SER A 136 -17.23 -10.31 9.34
N ALA A 137 -16.09 -10.04 8.68
CA ALA A 137 -15.79 -8.71 8.14
C ALA A 137 -16.79 -8.32 7.05
N ARG A 138 -17.12 -9.25 6.13
CA ARG A 138 -18.11 -9.01 5.07
C ARG A 138 -19.52 -8.77 5.62
N LEU A 139 -19.94 -9.53 6.63
CA LEU A 139 -21.23 -9.33 7.30
C LEU A 139 -21.28 -7.97 8.01
N SER A 140 -20.28 -7.62 8.80
CA SER A 140 -20.21 -6.32 9.50
C SER A 140 -20.29 -5.13 8.54
N LEU A 141 -19.63 -5.21 7.37
CA LEU A 141 -19.72 -4.16 6.36
C LEU A 141 -21.11 -4.08 5.71
N LYS A 142 -21.78 -5.22 5.47
CA LYS A 142 -23.16 -5.26 5.01
C LYS A 142 -24.12 -4.67 6.03
N ASP A 143 -23.95 -4.97 7.30
CA ASP A 143 -24.76 -4.44 8.42
C ASP A 143 -24.62 -2.92 8.55
N LEU A 144 -23.44 -2.37 8.22
CA LEU A 144 -23.23 -0.94 8.08
C LEU A 144 -23.92 -0.35 6.82
N GLY A 145 -24.53 -1.16 5.97
CA GLY A 145 -25.22 -0.76 4.75
C GLY A 145 -24.31 -0.58 3.52
N PHE A 146 -23.07 -1.08 3.58
CA PHE A 146 -22.19 -1.10 2.42
C PHE A 146 -22.56 -2.24 1.45
N ARG A 147 -22.33 -2.00 0.16
CA ARG A 147 -22.47 -3.01 -0.89
C ARG A 147 -21.10 -3.32 -1.48
N GLN A 148 -20.74 -4.59 -1.51
CA GLN A 148 -19.48 -5.04 -2.10
C GLN A 148 -19.44 -4.73 -3.59
N GLN A 149 -18.30 -4.27 -4.06
CA GLN A 149 -18.03 -4.02 -5.47
C GLN A 149 -17.39 -5.27 -6.10
N ARG A 150 -17.44 -5.35 -7.44
CA ARG A 150 -16.90 -6.51 -8.18
C ARG A 150 -15.40 -6.43 -8.46
N ASP A 151 -14.75 -5.35 -8.05
CA ASP A 151 -13.32 -5.18 -8.26
C ASP A 151 -12.53 -6.24 -7.46
N PRO A 152 -11.44 -6.77 -8.03
CA PRO A 152 -10.62 -7.76 -7.34
C PRO A 152 -10.11 -7.21 -6.01
N ALA A 153 -10.27 -7.98 -4.94
CA ALA A 153 -9.75 -7.63 -3.64
C ALA A 153 -8.21 -7.55 -3.67
N TRP A 154 -7.65 -6.60 -2.93
CA TRP A 154 -6.21 -6.54 -2.76
C TRP A 154 -5.72 -7.79 -2.04
N ALA A 155 -4.78 -8.49 -2.64
CA ALA A 155 -4.05 -9.59 -2.04
C ALA A 155 -2.55 -9.38 -2.25
N SER A 156 -1.76 -9.71 -1.24
CA SER A 156 -0.31 -9.61 -1.27
C SER A 156 0.33 -10.59 -0.28
N SER A 157 1.63 -10.49 -0.08
CA SER A 157 2.32 -11.08 1.06
C SER A 157 3.36 -10.11 1.63
N VAL A 158 3.62 -10.22 2.92
CA VAL A 158 4.63 -9.42 3.61
C VAL A 158 5.79 -10.27 4.04
N ILE A 159 7.00 -9.72 3.91
CA ILE A 159 8.24 -10.31 4.38
C ILE A 159 8.65 -9.57 5.64
N ASP A 160 8.88 -10.32 6.72
CA ASP A 160 9.38 -9.78 7.99
C ASP A 160 10.88 -9.54 7.89
N LEU A 161 11.27 -8.27 7.83
CA LEU A 161 12.66 -7.83 7.71
C LEU A 161 13.42 -7.84 9.04
N SER A 162 12.81 -8.20 10.17
CA SER A 162 13.52 -8.40 11.43
C SER A 162 14.39 -9.66 11.42
N LEU A 163 14.07 -10.61 10.56
CA LEU A 163 14.86 -11.82 10.36
C LEU A 163 16.27 -11.52 9.84
N SER A 164 17.25 -12.36 10.11
CA SER A 164 18.59 -12.22 9.53
C SER A 164 18.56 -12.36 8.01
N SER A 165 19.58 -11.85 7.32
CA SER A 165 19.67 -12.00 5.86
C SER A 165 19.78 -13.47 5.45
N ASP A 166 20.43 -14.30 6.26
CA ASP A 166 20.55 -15.74 6.03
C ASP A 166 19.21 -16.45 6.21
N ASP A 167 18.42 -16.07 7.22
CA ASP A 167 17.06 -16.60 7.41
C ASP A 167 16.14 -16.20 6.27
N LEU A 168 16.20 -14.94 5.83
CA LEU A 168 15.45 -14.47 4.67
C LEU A 168 15.83 -15.26 3.41
N TYR A 169 17.12 -15.48 3.17
CA TYR A 169 17.60 -16.31 2.08
C TYR A 169 17.17 -17.78 2.25
N GLY A 170 17.25 -18.29 3.49
CA GLY A 170 16.81 -19.64 3.86
C GLY A 170 15.35 -19.92 3.45
N LYS A 171 14.46 -18.93 3.64
CA LYS A 171 13.03 -19.00 3.30
C LYS A 171 12.75 -19.02 1.80
N LEU A 172 13.64 -18.54 0.95
CA LEU A 172 13.43 -18.55 -0.50
C LEU A 172 13.24 -19.99 -1.00
N ASN A 173 12.29 -20.19 -1.93
CA ASN A 173 12.13 -21.49 -2.56
C ASN A 173 13.33 -21.84 -3.46
N ARG A 174 13.44 -23.11 -3.86
CA ARG A 174 14.56 -23.63 -4.65
C ARG A 174 14.74 -22.89 -5.99
N ARG A 175 13.63 -22.48 -6.64
CA ARG A 175 13.68 -21.74 -7.92
C ARG A 175 14.32 -20.37 -7.73
N TRP A 176 13.96 -19.64 -6.68
CA TRP A 176 14.54 -18.35 -6.33
C TRP A 176 16.04 -18.43 -6.06
N LYS A 177 16.47 -19.41 -5.23
CA LYS A 177 17.89 -19.60 -4.93
C LYS A 177 18.71 -19.88 -6.18
N ARG A 178 18.16 -20.70 -7.09
CA ARG A 178 18.80 -20.96 -8.40
C ARG A 178 18.87 -19.71 -9.28
N ALA A 179 17.80 -18.89 -9.32
CA ALA A 179 17.75 -17.68 -10.12
C ALA A 179 18.78 -16.65 -9.62
N LEU A 180 18.90 -16.45 -8.31
CA LEU A 180 19.93 -15.58 -7.72
C LEU A 180 21.34 -16.05 -8.03
N LEU A 181 21.60 -17.34 -7.88
CA LEU A 181 22.90 -17.93 -8.22
C LEU A 181 23.24 -17.77 -9.72
N LYS A 182 22.24 -17.96 -10.59
CA LYS A 182 22.39 -17.76 -12.03
C LYS A 182 22.70 -16.31 -12.37
N ALA A 183 21.95 -15.36 -11.81
CA ALA A 183 22.18 -13.93 -12.01
C ALA A 183 23.61 -13.52 -11.62
N SER A 184 24.05 -13.96 -10.43
CA SER A 184 25.41 -13.70 -9.94
C SER A 184 26.49 -14.31 -10.88
N LYS A 185 26.34 -15.56 -11.29
CA LYS A 185 27.29 -16.22 -12.20
C LYS A 185 27.36 -15.56 -13.58
N LEU A 186 26.27 -14.94 -14.03
CA LEU A 186 26.21 -14.26 -15.33
C LEU A 186 26.60 -12.78 -15.23
N GLY A 187 27.16 -12.34 -14.12
CA GLY A 187 27.68 -10.98 -13.96
C GLY A 187 26.62 -9.89 -13.76
N VAL A 188 25.41 -10.24 -13.27
CA VAL A 188 24.39 -9.25 -12.94
C VAL A 188 24.77 -8.56 -11.65
N ILE A 189 24.95 -7.24 -11.69
CA ILE A 189 25.16 -6.36 -10.55
C ILE A 189 23.95 -5.45 -10.39
N VAL A 190 23.48 -5.29 -9.14
CA VAL A 190 22.39 -4.37 -8.82
C VAL A 190 22.94 -3.20 -8.00
N ARG A 191 22.53 -1.99 -8.37
CA ARG A 191 22.92 -0.76 -7.66
C ARG A 191 21.70 0.09 -7.35
N SER A 192 21.73 0.76 -6.21
CA SER A 192 20.85 1.90 -5.94
C SER A 192 21.24 3.04 -6.87
N SER A 193 20.25 3.69 -7.46
CA SER A 193 20.45 4.81 -8.38
C SER A 193 19.64 6.00 -7.93
N GLU A 194 20.22 7.19 -8.07
CA GLU A 194 19.43 8.40 -7.86
C GLU A 194 18.34 8.52 -8.92
N LEU A 195 17.14 8.84 -8.46
CA LEU A 195 15.99 9.08 -9.35
C LEU A 195 16.00 10.54 -9.80
N THR A 196 16.85 10.85 -10.77
CA THR A 196 16.82 12.15 -11.46
C THR A 196 15.61 12.25 -12.37
N ASP A 197 15.22 13.48 -12.77
CA ASP A 197 14.10 13.67 -13.69
C ASP A 197 14.29 12.92 -15.02
N ALA A 198 15.49 12.91 -15.56
CA ALA A 198 15.81 12.16 -16.77
C ALA A 198 15.64 10.65 -16.60
N ARG A 199 16.09 10.08 -15.47
CA ARG A 199 15.88 8.67 -15.16
C ARG A 199 14.40 8.35 -14.93
N LEU A 200 13.67 9.22 -14.23
CA LEU A 200 12.24 9.05 -14.03
C LEU A 200 11.49 8.98 -15.37
N VAL A 201 11.82 9.86 -16.34
CA VAL A 201 11.22 9.83 -17.67
C VAL A 201 11.46 8.47 -18.35
N ASN A 202 12.69 7.94 -18.29
CA ASN A 202 13.03 6.64 -18.88
C ASN A 202 12.29 5.48 -18.19
N VAL A 203 12.22 5.49 -16.86
CA VAL A 203 11.46 4.51 -16.06
C VAL A 203 9.98 4.52 -16.46
N LEU A 204 9.36 5.71 -16.54
CA LEU A 204 7.95 5.85 -16.90
C LEU A 204 7.68 5.42 -18.35
N LYS A 205 8.58 5.73 -19.30
CA LYS A 205 8.49 5.27 -20.68
C LYS A 205 8.52 3.74 -20.77
N SER A 206 9.46 3.11 -20.09
CA SER A 206 9.58 1.65 -20.04
C SER A 206 8.37 1.00 -19.38
N TYR A 207 7.86 1.59 -18.30
CA TYR A 207 6.65 1.12 -17.61
C TYR A 207 5.42 1.23 -18.51
N SER A 208 5.21 2.34 -19.19
CA SER A 208 4.12 2.52 -20.15
C SER A 208 4.19 1.54 -21.32
N THR A 209 5.40 1.21 -21.78
CA THR A 209 5.61 0.17 -22.81
C THR A 209 5.22 -1.21 -22.29
N LEU A 210 5.58 -1.52 -21.04
CA LEU A 210 5.19 -2.76 -20.37
C LEU A 210 3.68 -2.90 -20.21
N GLN A 211 3.00 -1.81 -19.79
CA GLN A 211 1.53 -1.76 -19.67
C GLN A 211 0.85 -2.07 -21.01
N LYS A 212 1.28 -1.40 -22.09
CA LYS A 212 0.73 -1.62 -23.43
C LYS A 212 0.94 -3.05 -23.90
N ARG A 213 2.16 -3.60 -23.74
CA ARG A 213 2.50 -4.95 -24.16
C ARG A 213 1.70 -6.03 -23.43
N ASN A 214 1.53 -5.87 -22.13
CA ASN A 214 0.87 -6.85 -21.25
C ASN A 214 -0.61 -6.54 -21.01
N LYS A 215 -1.15 -5.46 -21.62
CA LYS A 215 -2.56 -5.05 -21.57
C LYS A 215 -3.12 -4.93 -20.14
N PHE A 216 -2.36 -4.36 -19.21
CA PHE A 216 -2.84 -4.10 -17.86
C PHE A 216 -2.93 -2.60 -17.56
N ILE A 217 -3.88 -2.24 -16.68
CA ILE A 217 -4.01 -0.88 -16.17
C ILE A 217 -3.08 -0.75 -14.97
N GLY A 218 -2.01 0.03 -15.14
CA GLY A 218 -1.08 0.30 -14.06
C GLY A 218 -1.34 1.64 -13.37
N ILE A 219 -0.37 2.08 -12.60
CA ILE A 219 -0.42 3.36 -11.89
C ILE A 219 -0.26 4.51 -12.89
N ASP A 220 -1.03 5.59 -12.69
CA ASP A 220 -0.95 6.79 -13.51
C ASP A 220 0.45 7.44 -13.39
N ASN A 221 1.06 7.76 -14.52
CA ASN A 221 2.37 8.40 -14.59
C ASN A 221 2.43 9.76 -13.88
N LYS A 222 1.32 10.53 -13.85
CA LYS A 222 1.24 11.79 -13.11
C LYS A 222 1.36 11.53 -11.61
N LEU A 223 0.65 10.51 -11.11
CA LEU A 223 0.73 10.10 -9.70
C LEU A 223 2.15 9.66 -9.33
N ILE A 224 2.80 8.87 -10.18
CA ILE A 224 4.18 8.42 -9.94
C ILE A 224 5.13 9.61 -9.84
N LYS A 225 5.02 10.59 -10.76
CA LYS A 225 5.81 11.82 -10.71
C LYS A 225 5.61 12.60 -9.41
N GLU A 226 4.37 12.74 -8.96
CA GLU A 226 4.10 13.47 -7.71
C GLU A 226 4.64 12.72 -6.49
N LEU A 227 4.52 11.40 -6.44
CA LEU A 227 5.07 10.58 -5.35
C LEU A 227 6.60 10.65 -5.28
N SER A 228 7.29 10.69 -6.44
CA SER A 228 8.75 10.69 -6.51
C SER A 228 9.41 11.99 -6.04
N LYS A 229 8.67 13.10 -5.95
CA LYS A 229 9.17 14.40 -5.50
C LYS A 229 9.49 14.44 -3.99
N TRP A 230 8.90 13.53 -3.21
CA TRP A 230 9.01 13.55 -1.76
C TRP A 230 10.22 12.77 -1.28
N LYS A 231 10.96 13.38 -0.34
CA LYS A 231 12.04 12.73 0.42
C LYS A 231 11.88 13.08 1.90
N SER A 232 11.89 12.11 2.78
CA SER A 232 11.93 12.30 4.24
C SER A 232 12.46 11.03 4.91
N PRO A 233 12.83 11.05 6.19
CA PRO A 233 13.34 9.86 6.88
C PRO A 233 12.42 8.63 6.80
N ASN A 234 11.10 8.87 6.75
CA ASN A 234 10.08 7.82 6.72
C ASN A 234 9.40 7.68 5.35
N TRP A 235 9.98 8.28 4.32
CA TRP A 235 9.48 8.20 2.96
C TRP A 235 10.63 8.23 1.96
N SER A 236 10.68 7.24 1.09
CA SER A 236 11.59 7.24 -0.06
C SER A 236 11.00 6.52 -1.25
N PHE A 237 11.37 7.01 -2.42
CA PHE A 237 11.05 6.41 -3.71
C PHE A 237 12.39 5.92 -4.27
N ASN A 238 12.68 4.61 -4.11
CA ASN A 238 13.99 4.04 -4.37
C ASN A 238 14.04 3.40 -5.75
N LEU A 239 15.06 3.74 -6.54
CA LEU A 239 15.35 3.14 -7.83
C LEU A 239 16.55 2.20 -7.71
N PHE A 240 16.38 0.96 -8.14
CA PHE A 240 17.44 -0.03 -8.30
C PHE A 240 17.59 -0.35 -9.78
N VAL A 241 18.83 -0.44 -10.23
CA VAL A 241 19.19 -0.74 -11.61
C VAL A 241 20.03 -2.01 -11.64
N ALA A 242 19.65 -2.95 -12.51
CA ALA A 242 20.46 -4.12 -12.81
C ALA A 242 21.32 -3.84 -14.03
N GLU A 243 22.60 -4.03 -13.88
CA GLU A 243 23.62 -3.91 -14.90
C GLU A 243 24.24 -5.29 -15.19
N LEU A 244 24.50 -5.59 -16.43
CA LEU A 244 25.27 -6.74 -16.84
C LEU A 244 26.70 -6.30 -17.15
N VAL A 245 27.66 -6.90 -16.48
CA VAL A 245 29.08 -6.57 -16.64
C VAL A 245 29.74 -7.58 -17.55
N TYR A 246 30.40 -7.10 -18.60
CA TYR A 246 31.23 -7.90 -19.53
C TYR A 246 32.68 -7.50 -19.39
N GLU A 247 33.59 -8.48 -19.38
CA GLU A 247 35.03 -8.26 -19.46
C GLU A 247 35.57 -7.10 -18.61
N GLY A 248 34.96 -6.87 -17.45
CA GLY A 248 35.42 -5.91 -16.44
C GLY A 248 34.99 -4.47 -16.62
N GLU A 249 34.59 -3.98 -17.80
CA GLU A 249 34.33 -2.56 -18.01
C GLU A 249 32.98 -2.20 -18.68
N LEU A 250 32.47 -3.01 -19.59
CA LEU A 250 31.25 -2.69 -20.31
C LEU A 250 30.01 -3.03 -19.45
N LYS A 251 29.19 -2.01 -19.16
CA LYS A 251 27.95 -2.17 -18.39
C LYS A 251 26.76 -1.90 -19.28
N GLU A 252 25.82 -2.84 -19.30
CA GLU A 252 24.52 -2.68 -19.97
C GLU A 252 23.41 -2.71 -18.94
N GLU A 253 22.56 -1.67 -18.89
CA GLU A 253 21.36 -1.67 -18.05
C GLU A 253 20.35 -2.69 -18.62
N VAL A 254 20.04 -3.72 -17.85
CA VAL A 254 19.15 -4.82 -18.26
C VAL A 254 17.79 -4.82 -17.54
N GLY A 255 17.63 -3.95 -16.55
CA GLY A 255 16.36 -3.78 -15.85
C GLY A 255 16.43 -2.80 -14.70
N TYR A 256 15.26 -2.44 -14.21
CA TYR A 256 15.13 -1.62 -13.01
C TYR A 256 13.96 -2.09 -12.13
N ARG A 257 14.03 -1.72 -10.87
CA ARG A 257 12.95 -1.86 -9.89
C ARG A 257 12.79 -0.58 -9.11
N VAL A 258 11.54 -0.23 -8.83
CA VAL A 258 11.20 0.88 -7.94
C VAL A 258 10.46 0.33 -6.74
N THR A 259 10.86 0.75 -5.56
CA THR A 259 10.15 0.51 -4.32
C THR A 259 9.78 1.83 -3.66
N VAL A 260 8.69 1.82 -2.89
CA VAL A 260 8.25 3.00 -2.13
C VAL A 260 8.25 2.64 -0.65
N ARG A 261 9.06 3.36 0.13
CA ARG A 261 9.02 3.31 1.59
C ARG A 261 7.93 4.25 2.11
N SER A 262 7.14 3.75 3.04
CA SER A 262 6.12 4.52 3.76
C SER A 262 6.14 4.09 5.22
N GLY A 263 6.75 4.90 6.09
CA GLY A 263 7.03 4.52 7.47
C GLY A 263 8.01 3.35 7.57
N HIS A 264 7.60 2.28 8.23
CA HIS A 264 8.40 1.05 8.39
C HIS A 264 8.10 -0.03 7.33
N THR A 265 7.25 0.29 6.34
CA THR A 265 6.88 -0.64 5.26
C THR A 265 7.44 -0.19 3.93
N VAL A 266 8.02 -1.12 3.18
CA VAL A 266 8.42 -0.93 1.78
C VAL A 266 7.47 -1.70 0.89
N LEU A 267 6.93 -1.05 -0.12
CA LEU A 267 6.07 -1.66 -1.14
C LEU A 267 6.88 -1.88 -2.44
N ASP A 268 6.84 -3.10 -3.00
CA ASP A 268 7.26 -3.36 -4.38
C ASP A 268 6.32 -2.65 -5.35
N PHE A 269 6.83 -1.62 -6.04
CA PHE A 269 5.98 -0.66 -6.74
C PHE A 269 5.99 -0.85 -8.25
N MET A 270 7.15 -0.95 -8.85
CA MET A 270 7.31 -1.14 -10.30
C MET A 270 8.58 -1.93 -10.63
N VAL A 271 8.53 -2.70 -11.70
CA VAL A 271 9.70 -3.40 -12.25
C VAL A 271 9.60 -3.47 -13.77
N SER A 272 10.73 -3.37 -14.44
CA SER A 272 10.86 -3.70 -15.85
C SER A 272 12.22 -4.31 -16.13
N THR A 273 12.25 -5.33 -16.97
CA THR A 273 13.48 -5.95 -17.50
C THR A 273 13.35 -6.07 -19.00
N ASN A 274 14.44 -5.82 -19.72
CA ASN A 274 14.52 -6.11 -21.14
C ASN A 274 14.65 -7.63 -21.39
N GLU A 275 14.78 -8.06 -22.62
CA GLU A 275 14.89 -9.48 -22.96
C GLU A 275 16.12 -10.13 -22.35
N LYS A 276 17.27 -9.46 -22.42
CA LYS A 276 18.52 -9.93 -21.85
C LYS A 276 18.43 -10.03 -20.32
N GLY A 277 17.83 -9.03 -19.65
CA GLY A 277 17.58 -9.07 -18.21
C GLY A 277 16.73 -10.27 -17.78
N ARG A 278 15.76 -10.68 -18.59
CA ARG A 278 14.99 -11.91 -18.33
C ARG A 278 15.85 -13.17 -18.45
N GLN A 279 16.72 -13.24 -19.46
CA GLN A 279 17.60 -14.38 -19.69
C GLN A 279 18.61 -14.58 -18.55
N VAL A 280 19.10 -13.49 -17.97
CA VAL A 280 20.10 -13.48 -16.88
C VAL A 280 19.48 -13.39 -15.47
N GLU A 281 18.16 -13.55 -15.33
CA GLU A 281 17.44 -13.48 -14.03
C GLU A 281 17.60 -12.15 -13.29
N ALA A 282 17.79 -11.05 -14.01
CA ALA A 282 17.98 -9.71 -13.41
C ALA A 282 16.83 -9.30 -12.50
N ASN A 283 15.59 -9.73 -12.78
CA ASN A 283 14.44 -9.46 -11.92
C ASN A 283 14.60 -10.05 -10.52
N SER A 284 15.15 -11.27 -10.41
CA SER A 284 15.40 -11.91 -9.11
C SER A 284 16.48 -11.17 -8.32
N ALA A 285 17.57 -10.77 -9.01
CA ALA A 285 18.63 -9.98 -8.38
C ALA A 285 18.13 -8.61 -7.89
N LEU A 286 17.37 -7.88 -8.72
CA LEU A 286 16.75 -6.60 -8.36
C LEU A 286 15.84 -6.75 -7.13
N TYR A 287 15.03 -7.80 -7.10
CA TYR A 287 14.10 -8.03 -6.00
C TYR A 287 14.84 -8.31 -4.69
N TRP A 288 15.77 -9.25 -4.74
CA TRP A 288 16.56 -9.61 -3.57
C TRP A 288 17.34 -8.41 -3.01
N HIS A 289 18.01 -7.67 -3.88
CA HIS A 289 18.74 -6.47 -3.49
C HIS A 289 17.80 -5.44 -2.83
N SER A 290 16.59 -5.23 -3.36
CA SER A 290 15.62 -4.30 -2.78
C SER A 290 15.11 -4.74 -1.39
N ILE A 291 14.97 -6.05 -1.15
CA ILE A 291 14.61 -6.59 0.18
C ILE A 291 15.73 -6.33 1.18
N ILE A 292 16.97 -6.65 0.81
CA ILE A 292 18.13 -6.44 1.71
C ILE A 292 18.33 -4.95 1.99
N GLN A 293 18.25 -4.10 0.97
CA GLN A 293 18.37 -2.64 1.15
C GLN A 293 17.25 -2.07 2.05
N ALA A 294 16.02 -2.58 1.95
CA ALA A 294 14.92 -2.20 2.83
C ALA A 294 15.22 -2.59 4.29
N LYS A 295 15.73 -3.81 4.53
CA LYS A 295 16.18 -4.27 5.84
C LYS A 295 17.28 -3.39 6.42
N GLU A 296 18.35 -3.13 5.66
CA GLU A 296 19.48 -2.29 6.06
C GLU A 296 19.07 -0.84 6.38
N SER A 297 18.01 -0.36 5.72
CA SER A 297 17.39 0.95 5.98
C SER A 297 16.48 0.98 7.22
N GLY A 298 16.42 -0.10 8.01
CA GLY A 298 15.63 -0.19 9.24
C GLY A 298 14.12 -0.35 9.01
N CYS A 299 13.70 -0.80 7.82
CA CYS A 299 12.28 -1.13 7.60
C CYS A 299 11.92 -2.45 8.27
N ARG A 300 10.68 -2.56 8.73
CA ARG A 300 10.14 -3.75 9.39
C ARG A 300 9.50 -4.72 8.40
N TRP A 301 8.84 -4.20 7.39
CA TRP A 301 8.04 -4.99 6.46
C TRP A 301 8.37 -4.69 5.00
N PHE A 302 8.38 -5.73 4.18
CA PHE A 302 8.42 -5.61 2.73
C PHE A 302 7.17 -6.24 2.13
N ASP A 303 6.29 -5.40 1.58
CA ASP A 303 5.07 -5.84 0.88
C ASP A 303 5.40 -6.13 -0.58
N VAL A 304 5.21 -7.38 -0.99
CA VAL A 304 5.54 -7.81 -2.35
C VAL A 304 4.56 -7.27 -3.41
N GLY A 305 3.42 -6.70 -2.98
CA GLY A 305 2.40 -6.13 -3.86
C GLY A 305 1.75 -7.15 -4.81
N GLY A 306 0.55 -6.85 -5.27
CA GLY A 306 -0.15 -7.49 -6.37
C GLY A 306 -0.10 -9.03 -6.44
N LEU A 307 -0.90 -9.71 -5.61
CA LEU A 307 -1.18 -11.15 -5.65
C LEU A 307 -2.68 -11.45 -5.82
N SER A 308 -3.46 -10.44 -6.22
CA SER A 308 -4.90 -10.62 -6.47
C SER A 308 -5.15 -11.54 -7.66
N GLU A 309 -6.39 -11.97 -7.84
CA GLU A 309 -6.82 -12.79 -8.99
C GLU A 309 -6.51 -12.15 -10.34
N ALA A 310 -6.43 -10.81 -10.40
CA ALA A 310 -6.04 -10.09 -11.61
C ALA A 310 -4.53 -10.22 -11.94
N THR A 311 -3.71 -10.72 -11.00
CA THR A 311 -2.28 -10.89 -11.21
C THR A 311 -2.01 -12.11 -12.09
N SER A 312 -1.20 -11.98 -13.14
CA SER A 312 -0.86 -13.10 -14.00
C SER A 312 -0.21 -14.25 -13.21
N LYS A 313 -0.55 -15.49 -13.55
CA LYS A 313 -0.08 -16.70 -12.84
C LYS A 313 1.44 -16.72 -12.67
N GLY A 314 2.20 -16.36 -13.72
CA GLY A 314 3.66 -16.34 -13.64
C GLY A 314 4.22 -15.33 -12.63
N ILE A 315 3.60 -14.14 -12.52
CA ILE A 315 4.00 -13.13 -11.54
C ILE A 315 3.62 -13.60 -10.12
N ALA A 316 2.43 -14.16 -9.96
CA ALA A 316 1.99 -14.68 -8.66
C ALA A 316 2.91 -15.81 -8.15
N GLU A 317 3.22 -16.79 -9.00
CA GLU A 317 4.16 -17.89 -8.68
C GLU A 317 5.57 -17.37 -8.35
N PHE A 318 6.05 -16.38 -9.10
CA PHE A 318 7.34 -15.74 -8.82
C PHE A 318 7.35 -15.11 -7.42
N LYS A 319 6.35 -14.28 -7.08
CA LYS A 319 6.25 -13.61 -5.78
C LYS A 319 6.00 -14.58 -4.62
N LYS A 320 5.17 -15.59 -4.81
CA LYS A 320 4.95 -16.65 -3.79
C LYS A 320 6.24 -17.37 -3.41
N GLY A 321 7.19 -17.49 -4.33
CA GLY A 321 8.47 -18.13 -4.06
C GLY A 321 9.38 -17.38 -3.07
N LEU A 322 9.05 -16.16 -2.69
CA LEU A 322 9.69 -15.40 -1.61
C LEU A 322 9.27 -15.90 -0.22
N ASN A 323 8.18 -16.69 -0.14
CA ASN A 323 7.63 -17.25 1.10
C ASN A 323 7.34 -16.21 2.19
N GLY A 324 6.88 -15.03 1.80
CA GLY A 324 6.28 -14.06 2.71
C GLY A 324 4.93 -14.54 3.25
N THR A 325 4.47 -13.96 4.36
CA THR A 325 3.15 -14.23 4.95
C THR A 325 2.05 -13.65 4.06
N PRO A 326 1.17 -14.46 3.46
CA PRO A 326 0.12 -13.97 2.58
C PRO A 326 -1.00 -13.30 3.36
N TYR A 327 -1.64 -12.31 2.73
CA TYR A 327 -2.87 -11.70 3.22
C TYR A 327 -3.77 -11.29 2.05
N GLN A 328 -5.07 -11.21 2.33
CA GLN A 328 -6.07 -10.69 1.43
C GLN A 328 -7.00 -9.76 2.20
N LEU A 329 -7.31 -8.60 1.63
CA LEU A 329 -8.25 -7.67 2.20
C LEU A 329 -9.67 -7.96 1.72
N VAL A 330 -10.66 -7.45 2.45
CA VAL A 330 -12.09 -7.68 2.22
C VAL A 330 -12.61 -7.08 0.91
N GLY A 331 -11.78 -6.34 0.17
CA GLY A 331 -12.10 -5.75 -1.12
C GLY A 331 -12.74 -4.36 -1.04
N GLU A 332 -13.34 -3.93 -2.16
CA GLU A 332 -13.96 -2.62 -2.29
C GLU A 332 -15.45 -2.65 -1.96
N TRP A 333 -15.91 -1.63 -1.26
CA TRP A 333 -17.30 -1.49 -0.81
C TRP A 333 -17.79 -0.06 -1.05
N ARG A 334 -19.08 0.10 -1.29
CA ARG A 334 -19.72 1.39 -1.54
C ARG A 334 -21.01 1.54 -0.73
N LYS A 335 -21.23 2.75 -0.23
CA LYS A 335 -22.47 3.14 0.43
C LYS A 335 -22.92 4.51 -0.05
N TRP A 336 -24.24 4.67 -0.22
CA TRP A 336 -24.90 5.97 -0.33
C TRP A 336 -25.31 6.42 1.07
N VAL A 337 -25.00 7.66 1.44
CA VAL A 337 -25.15 8.19 2.81
C VAL A 337 -26.29 9.20 2.88
#